data_8e91ed19e49578ea270e69f26a4034e3
#
_entry.id   8e91ed19e49578ea270e69f26a4034e3
#
_cell.length_a   1.000
_cell.length_b   1.000
_cell.length_c   1.000
_cell.angle_alpha   90.00
_cell.angle_beta   90.00
_cell.angle_gamma   90.00
#
_symmetry.space_group_name_H-M   'P 1'
#
loop_
_entity.id
_entity.type
_entity.pdbx_description
1 polymer ?
#
loop_
_entity_poly.entity_id
_entity_poly.type
_entity_poly.pdbx_seq_one_letter_code
_entity_poly.pdbx_strand_id
1 'polypeptide(L)'
;PHHLGSLGYRVGIAGKVHVKPASAFPFENINGFDPNCVRNPTQEHNLNGIRSFMQRDNKQPFCLIVALVEPHVPWVMGDSSKYPPSKLDLPPTIADTPRTRKDFSKYLAEITYMDGQVGEILNTLKKTGGEKDTLVLFTSEQGSQFPGNKWTNWNTGIHTALLARWPNHIT
;
A
#
# COMPACT_ATOMS: atom_id res chain seq x y z
N PRO A 1 -11.46 14.08 0.22
CA PRO A 1 -10.57 15.26 0.19
C PRO A 1 -11.27 16.54 0.68
N HIS A 2 -12.52 16.78 0.29
CA HIS A 2 -13.24 18.02 0.59
C HIS A 2 -13.23 18.40 2.09
N HIS A 3 -13.61 17.49 2.97
CA HIS A 3 -13.66 17.77 4.41
C HIS A 3 -12.30 18.16 4.99
N LEU A 4 -11.22 17.46 4.62
CA LEU A 4 -9.89 17.83 5.07
C LEU A 4 -9.41 19.12 4.42
N GLY A 5 -9.73 19.33 3.13
CA GLY A 5 -9.44 20.60 2.44
C GLY A 5 -10.10 21.79 3.11
N SER A 6 -11.37 21.69 3.55
CA SER A 6 -12.05 22.75 4.28
C SER A 6 -11.46 23.05 5.66
N LEU A 7 -10.71 22.11 6.23
CA LEU A 7 -9.94 22.28 7.46
C LEU A 7 -8.51 22.79 7.21
N GLY A 8 -8.18 23.17 5.97
CA GLY A 8 -6.89 23.72 5.60
C GLY A 8 -5.82 22.67 5.26
N TYR A 9 -6.15 21.38 5.17
CA TYR A 9 -5.19 20.36 4.79
C TYR A 9 -4.91 20.36 3.29
N ARG A 10 -3.68 20.11 2.91
CA ARG A 10 -3.32 19.62 1.57
C ARG A 10 -3.67 18.14 1.52
N VAL A 11 -4.38 17.69 0.48
CA VAL A 11 -4.82 16.29 0.38
C VAL A 11 -4.30 15.69 -0.92
N GLY A 12 -3.32 14.80 -0.80
CA GLY A 12 -2.64 14.15 -1.92
C GLY A 12 -2.87 12.65 -1.96
N ILE A 13 -2.70 12.06 -3.15
CA ILE A 13 -2.69 10.62 -3.38
C ILE A 13 -1.54 10.25 -4.32
N ALA A 14 -0.75 9.25 -3.94
CA ALA A 14 0.26 8.62 -4.76
C ALA A 14 -0.15 7.18 -5.06
N GLY A 15 0.11 6.70 -6.27
CA GLY A 15 -0.20 5.32 -6.67
C GLY A 15 -1.61 5.14 -7.18
N LYS A 16 -2.23 4.01 -6.84
CA LYS A 16 -3.50 3.55 -7.42
C LYS A 16 -4.70 4.43 -7.03
N VAL A 17 -5.50 4.82 -8.02
CA VAL A 17 -6.73 5.63 -7.82
C VAL A 17 -7.91 4.95 -8.48
N HIS A 18 -8.90 4.52 -7.68
CA HIS A 18 -10.14 3.87 -8.16
C HIS A 18 -11.41 4.61 -7.73
N VAL A 19 -11.31 5.90 -7.40
CA VAL A 19 -12.46 6.73 -7.03
C VAL A 19 -12.85 7.69 -8.15
N LYS A 20 -14.14 7.88 -8.38
CA LYS A 20 -14.72 8.73 -9.42
C LYS A 20 -16.02 9.40 -8.93
N PRO A 21 -16.42 10.53 -9.49
CA PRO A 21 -15.65 11.36 -10.45
C PRO A 21 -14.54 12.16 -9.74
N ALA A 22 -13.56 12.66 -10.50
CA ALA A 22 -12.46 13.46 -9.95
C ALA A 22 -12.96 14.73 -9.23
N SER A 23 -14.07 15.32 -9.67
CA SER A 23 -14.71 16.47 -9.02
C SER A 23 -15.21 16.19 -7.60
N ALA A 24 -15.64 14.95 -7.33
CA ALA A 24 -16.04 14.50 -5.99
C ALA A 24 -14.84 14.09 -5.10
N PHE A 25 -13.71 13.78 -5.75
CA PHE A 25 -12.49 13.32 -5.08
C PHE A 25 -11.27 14.13 -5.58
N PRO A 26 -11.21 15.43 -5.28
CA PRO A 26 -10.16 16.33 -5.77
C PRO A 26 -8.84 16.12 -5.03
N PHE A 27 -8.23 14.96 -5.19
CA PHE A 27 -6.88 14.71 -4.72
C PHE A 27 -5.85 15.42 -5.60
N GLU A 28 -4.80 15.92 -4.98
CA GLU A 28 -3.56 16.23 -5.70
C GLU A 28 -2.86 14.92 -6.04
N ASN A 29 -2.62 14.67 -7.34
CA ASN A 29 -1.90 13.47 -7.78
C ASN A 29 -0.40 13.64 -7.55
N ILE A 30 0.20 12.72 -6.80
CA ILE A 30 1.61 12.73 -6.45
C ILE A 30 2.32 11.63 -7.25
N ASN A 31 3.36 12.03 -7.98
CA ASN A 31 4.13 11.11 -8.80
C ASN A 31 5.06 10.23 -7.96
N GLY A 32 5.46 9.09 -8.53
CA GLY A 32 6.48 8.21 -7.97
C GLY A 32 6.05 6.76 -7.76
N PHE A 33 4.76 6.49 -7.78
CA PHE A 33 4.20 5.13 -7.68
C PHE A 33 3.33 4.84 -8.90
N ASP A 34 3.34 3.58 -9.38
CA ASP A 34 2.48 3.18 -10.50
C ASP A 34 1.00 3.29 -10.10
N PRO A 35 0.18 3.99 -10.89
CA PRO A 35 -1.26 4.05 -10.66
C PRO A 35 -2.00 2.79 -11.11
N ASN A 36 -1.33 1.83 -11.75
CA ASN A 36 -1.94 0.67 -12.37
C ASN A 36 -1.11 -0.60 -12.25
N CYS A 37 -1.52 -1.49 -11.36
CA CYS A 37 -0.88 -2.77 -11.07
C CYS A 37 -0.73 -3.76 -12.24
N VAL A 38 -1.36 -3.51 -13.39
CA VAL A 38 -1.34 -4.43 -14.56
C VAL A 38 -0.57 -3.87 -15.74
N ARG A 39 -0.44 -2.54 -15.84
CA ARG A 39 0.16 -1.89 -17.01
C ARG A 39 1.69 -1.99 -16.99
N ASN A 40 2.29 -1.71 -15.86
CA ASN A 40 3.75 -1.72 -15.67
C ASN A 40 4.11 -2.45 -14.36
N PRO A 41 3.86 -3.77 -14.27
CA PRO A 41 3.94 -4.50 -13.01
C PRO A 41 5.36 -4.64 -12.44
N THR A 42 6.39 -4.26 -13.20
CA THR A 42 7.80 -4.24 -12.79
C THR A 42 8.34 -2.82 -12.63
N GLN A 43 7.47 -1.80 -12.66
CA GLN A 43 7.92 -0.43 -12.51
C GLN A 43 8.37 -0.18 -11.07
N GLU A 44 9.64 0.19 -10.92
CA GLU A 44 10.16 0.64 -9.63
C GLU A 44 9.53 1.98 -9.21
N HIS A 45 9.28 2.12 -7.93
CA HIS A 45 8.79 3.36 -7.35
C HIS A 45 9.92 4.35 -7.07
N ASN A 46 9.58 5.62 -6.87
CA ASN A 46 10.48 6.62 -6.32
C ASN A 46 9.75 7.54 -5.32
N LEU A 47 10.51 8.05 -4.37
CA LEU A 47 9.96 8.81 -3.24
C LEU A 47 10.00 10.33 -3.44
N ASN A 48 10.42 10.82 -4.60
CA ASN A 48 10.64 12.26 -4.81
C ASN A 48 9.33 13.06 -4.71
N GLY A 49 8.25 12.53 -5.31
CA GLY A 49 6.95 13.18 -5.26
C GLY A 49 6.41 13.32 -3.84
N ILE A 50 6.39 12.22 -3.07
CA ILE A 50 5.88 12.24 -1.70
C ILE A 50 6.77 13.08 -0.76
N ARG A 51 8.09 13.04 -0.95
CA ARG A 51 9.02 13.91 -0.21
C ARG A 51 8.74 15.38 -0.47
N SER A 52 8.62 15.79 -1.73
CA SER A 52 8.30 17.16 -2.13
C SER A 52 6.94 17.59 -1.58
N PHE A 53 5.95 16.71 -1.60
CA PHE A 53 4.64 16.98 -1.03
C PHE A 53 4.71 17.21 0.49
N MET A 54 5.42 16.37 1.24
CA MET A 54 5.57 16.51 2.68
C MET A 54 6.29 17.80 3.08
N GLN A 55 7.31 18.20 2.32
CA GLN A 55 8.18 19.36 2.63
C GLN A 55 7.69 20.69 2.08
N ARG A 56 6.70 20.74 1.18
CA ARG A 56 6.32 21.93 0.42
C ARG A 56 5.93 23.11 1.31
N ASP A 57 5.24 22.87 2.40
CA ASP A 57 4.85 23.91 3.36
C ASP A 57 4.71 23.27 4.76
N ASN A 58 5.59 23.67 5.66
CA ASN A 58 5.62 23.18 7.04
C ASN A 58 4.57 23.82 7.97
N LYS A 59 3.86 24.86 7.49
CA LYS A 59 2.78 25.51 8.24
C LYS A 59 1.40 24.94 7.91
N GLN A 60 1.27 24.29 6.76
CA GLN A 60 0.00 23.72 6.32
C GLN A 60 -0.01 22.20 6.56
N PRO A 61 -0.96 21.67 7.33
CA PRO A 61 -1.07 20.24 7.54
C PRO A 61 -1.40 19.50 6.24
N PHE A 62 -1.08 18.22 6.19
CA PHE A 62 -1.36 17.39 5.03
C PHE A 62 -2.02 16.06 5.40
N CYS A 63 -2.77 15.53 4.45
CA CYS A 63 -3.19 14.14 4.39
C CYS A 63 -2.64 13.55 3.09
N LEU A 64 -1.79 12.56 3.20
CA LEU A 64 -1.21 11.85 2.06
C LEU A 64 -1.65 10.39 2.08
N ILE A 65 -2.29 9.95 1.01
CA ILE A 65 -2.60 8.55 0.77
C ILE A 65 -1.54 8.00 -0.17
N VAL A 66 -0.87 6.91 0.24
CA VAL A 66 0.04 6.17 -0.64
C VAL A 66 -0.61 4.82 -0.90
N ALA A 67 -1.26 4.71 -2.05
CA ALA A 67 -2.00 3.54 -2.47
C ALA A 67 -1.09 2.60 -3.27
N LEU A 68 -0.38 1.72 -2.55
CA LEU A 68 0.53 0.73 -3.13
C LEU A 68 -0.27 -0.27 -3.98
N VAL A 69 0.36 -0.79 -5.02
CA VAL A 69 -0.27 -1.78 -5.92
C VAL A 69 -0.01 -3.21 -5.47
N GLU A 70 1.09 -3.45 -4.82
CA GLU A 70 1.43 -4.78 -4.30
C GLU A 70 0.58 -5.13 -3.05
N PRO A 71 0.25 -6.37 -2.86
CA PRO A 71 0.56 -7.57 -3.64
C PRO A 71 -0.55 -7.94 -4.67
N HIS A 72 -0.89 -7.05 -5.59
CA HIS A 72 -1.84 -7.34 -6.67
C HIS A 72 -1.17 -8.16 -7.78
N VAL A 73 -1.90 -9.12 -8.38
CA VAL A 73 -1.38 -9.84 -9.56
C VAL A 73 -1.07 -8.88 -10.72
N PRO A 74 -0.08 -9.17 -11.58
CA PRO A 74 0.81 -10.34 -11.56
C PRO A 74 1.91 -10.21 -10.51
N TRP A 75 2.22 -11.29 -9.80
CA TRP A 75 3.25 -11.32 -8.78
C TRP A 75 4.63 -11.45 -9.42
N VAL A 76 5.32 -10.34 -9.63
CA VAL A 76 6.59 -10.25 -10.37
C VAL A 76 7.67 -9.45 -9.62
N MET A 77 7.28 -8.81 -8.50
CA MET A 77 8.20 -8.05 -7.66
C MET A 77 8.69 -8.88 -6.47
N GLY A 78 9.82 -8.43 -5.90
CA GLY A 78 10.44 -9.12 -4.76
C GLY A 78 11.21 -10.39 -5.15
N ASP A 79 11.77 -11.03 -4.15
CA ASP A 79 12.64 -12.22 -4.30
C ASP A 79 11.94 -13.48 -3.79
N SER A 80 11.31 -14.23 -4.69
CA SER A 80 10.61 -15.47 -4.35
C SER A 80 11.52 -16.61 -3.92
N SER A 81 12.85 -16.52 -4.11
CA SER A 81 13.79 -17.54 -3.61
C SER A 81 13.83 -17.62 -2.09
N LYS A 82 13.42 -16.54 -1.41
CA LYS A 82 13.28 -16.50 0.07
C LYS A 82 12.11 -17.32 0.58
N TYR A 83 11.22 -17.74 -0.28
CA TYR A 83 10.00 -18.49 0.01
C TYR A 83 9.94 -19.82 -0.75
N PRO A 84 10.83 -20.81 -0.47
CA PRO A 84 10.87 -22.06 -1.19
C PRO A 84 9.50 -22.77 -1.15
N PRO A 85 8.88 -23.11 -2.29
CA PRO A 85 7.55 -23.70 -2.34
C PRO A 85 7.36 -24.95 -1.47
N SER A 86 8.40 -25.76 -1.31
CA SER A 86 8.38 -26.99 -0.48
C SER A 86 8.31 -26.73 1.03
N LYS A 87 8.60 -25.49 1.47
CA LYS A 87 8.62 -25.11 2.90
C LYS A 87 7.43 -24.23 3.31
N LEU A 88 6.51 -23.98 2.38
CA LEU A 88 5.37 -23.09 2.65
C LEU A 88 4.22 -23.87 3.29
N ASP A 89 3.63 -23.29 4.34
CA ASP A 89 2.35 -23.69 4.86
C ASP A 89 1.25 -22.88 4.17
N LEU A 90 0.42 -23.55 3.37
CA LEU A 90 -0.68 -22.89 2.66
C LEU A 90 -1.88 -22.72 3.59
N PRO A 91 -2.61 -21.59 3.45
CA PRO A 91 -3.91 -21.46 4.11
C PRO A 91 -4.85 -22.61 3.74
N PRO A 92 -5.67 -23.12 4.69
CA PRO A 92 -6.53 -24.29 4.46
C PRO A 92 -7.59 -24.09 3.38
N THR A 93 -7.83 -22.85 2.98
CA THR A 93 -8.77 -22.45 1.92
C THR A 93 -8.18 -22.52 0.53
N ILE A 94 -6.89 -22.82 0.38
CA ILE A 94 -6.17 -22.83 -0.89
C ILE A 94 -5.74 -24.28 -1.21
N ALA A 95 -6.07 -24.77 -2.41
CA ALA A 95 -5.68 -26.10 -2.84
C ALA A 95 -4.15 -26.25 -2.91
N ASP A 96 -3.63 -27.28 -2.25
CA ASP A 96 -2.20 -27.57 -2.22
C ASP A 96 -1.77 -28.28 -3.51
N THR A 97 -1.21 -27.52 -4.42
CA THR A 97 -0.65 -27.99 -5.69
C THR A 97 0.73 -27.38 -5.93
N PRO A 98 1.59 -27.99 -6.75
CA PRO A 98 2.88 -27.39 -7.11
C PRO A 98 2.76 -25.98 -7.70
N ARG A 99 1.72 -25.75 -8.51
CA ARG A 99 1.45 -24.43 -9.08
C ARG A 99 1.05 -23.40 -8.01
N THR A 100 0.11 -23.77 -7.16
CA THR A 100 -0.34 -22.90 -6.05
C THR A 100 0.81 -22.54 -5.12
N ARG A 101 1.65 -23.51 -4.75
CA ARG A 101 2.84 -23.26 -3.93
C ARG A 101 3.81 -22.27 -4.60
N LYS A 102 4.02 -22.40 -5.92
CA LYS A 102 4.86 -21.48 -6.69
C LYS A 102 4.26 -20.07 -6.73
N ASP A 103 2.96 -19.94 -6.95
CA ASP A 103 2.27 -18.66 -7.00
C ASP A 103 2.22 -18.02 -5.60
N PHE A 104 2.01 -18.82 -4.55
CA PHE A 104 2.04 -18.34 -3.16
C PHE A 104 3.42 -17.85 -2.73
N SER A 105 4.50 -18.51 -3.19
CA SER A 105 5.88 -18.05 -3.01
C SER A 105 6.09 -16.65 -3.56
N LYS A 106 5.61 -16.38 -4.79
CA LYS A 106 5.71 -15.07 -5.42
C LYS A 106 4.85 -14.01 -4.69
N TYR A 107 3.66 -14.39 -4.26
CA TYR A 107 2.78 -13.52 -3.48
C TYR A 107 3.45 -13.07 -2.17
N LEU A 108 4.10 -13.98 -1.44
CA LEU A 108 4.85 -13.64 -0.23
C LEU A 108 6.05 -12.74 -0.52
N ALA A 109 6.71 -12.93 -1.67
CA ALA A 109 7.80 -12.06 -2.10
C ALA A 109 7.33 -10.62 -2.36
N GLU A 110 6.16 -10.45 -2.97
CA GLU A 110 5.56 -9.13 -3.15
C GLU A 110 5.11 -8.47 -1.86
N ILE A 111 4.60 -9.24 -0.89
CA ILE A 111 4.31 -8.71 0.44
C ILE A 111 5.60 -8.16 1.08
N THR A 112 6.71 -8.88 0.98
CA THR A 112 8.01 -8.39 1.48
C THR A 112 8.50 -7.17 0.74
N TYR A 113 8.28 -7.10 -0.57
CA TYR A 113 8.60 -5.91 -1.36
C TYR A 113 7.77 -4.70 -0.91
N MET A 114 6.45 -4.87 -0.75
CA MET A 114 5.56 -3.84 -0.22
C MET A 114 5.97 -3.38 1.19
N ASP A 115 6.34 -4.28 2.07
CA ASP A 115 6.83 -3.95 3.41
C ASP A 115 8.09 -3.07 3.34
N GLY A 116 8.98 -3.35 2.39
CA GLY A 116 10.12 -2.50 2.07
C GLY A 116 9.70 -1.08 1.66
N GLN A 117 8.72 -0.96 0.76
CA GLN A 117 8.16 0.34 0.34
C GLN A 117 7.58 1.11 1.53
N VAL A 118 6.83 0.45 2.42
CA VAL A 118 6.31 1.06 3.65
C VAL A 118 7.45 1.57 4.52
N GLY A 119 8.50 0.77 4.70
CA GLY A 119 9.69 1.18 5.44
C GLY A 119 10.36 2.44 4.86
N GLU A 120 10.48 2.54 3.54
CA GLU A 120 11.05 3.70 2.86
C GLU A 120 10.17 4.95 2.99
N ILE A 121 8.84 4.80 2.93
CA ILE A 121 7.88 5.89 3.15
C ILE A 121 8.00 6.43 4.59
N LEU A 122 8.03 5.54 5.58
CA LEU A 122 8.21 5.91 7.00
C LEU A 122 9.56 6.61 7.24
N ASN A 123 10.63 6.12 6.62
CA ASN A 123 11.93 6.76 6.69
C ASN A 123 11.93 8.15 6.02
N THR A 124 11.18 8.32 4.93
CA THR A 124 10.99 9.62 4.29
C THR A 124 10.26 10.59 5.21
N LEU A 125 9.16 10.15 5.84
CA LEU A 125 8.43 10.94 6.84
C LEU A 125 9.34 11.38 7.99
N LYS A 126 10.17 10.47 8.50
CA LYS A 126 11.16 10.78 9.54
C LYS A 126 12.18 11.81 9.08
N LYS A 127 12.76 11.63 7.88
CA LYS A 127 13.75 12.56 7.30
C LYS A 127 13.18 13.94 7.01
N THR A 128 11.88 14.06 6.76
CA THR A 128 11.20 15.35 6.57
C THR A 128 10.80 16.02 7.89
N GLY A 129 11.07 15.38 9.02
CA GLY A 129 10.77 15.91 10.37
C GLY A 129 9.34 15.71 10.86
N GLY A 130 8.46 15.07 10.03
CA GLY A 130 7.03 14.93 10.34
C GLY A 130 6.67 13.75 11.25
N GLU A 131 7.62 12.89 11.64
CA GLU A 131 7.33 11.61 12.29
C GLU A 131 6.52 11.74 13.59
N LYS A 132 6.80 12.76 14.42
CA LYS A 132 6.16 12.93 15.73
C LYS A 132 4.75 13.51 15.64
N ASP A 133 4.51 14.31 14.61
CA ASP A 133 3.26 15.06 14.41
C ASP A 133 2.34 14.42 13.34
N THR A 134 2.64 13.20 12.92
CA THR A 134 1.86 12.50 11.88
C THR A 134 1.28 11.20 12.44
N LEU A 135 -0.05 11.08 12.38
CA LEU A 135 -0.74 9.81 12.54
C LEU A 135 -0.59 9.02 11.23
N VAL A 136 0.10 7.90 11.29
CA VAL A 136 0.23 6.96 10.18
C VAL A 136 -0.77 5.83 10.36
N LEU A 137 -1.58 5.59 9.33
CA LEU A 137 -2.49 4.47 9.25
C LEU A 137 -2.05 3.55 8.10
N PHE A 138 -1.87 2.27 8.38
CA PHE A 138 -1.69 1.24 7.37
C PHE A 138 -2.93 0.36 7.34
N THR A 139 -3.48 0.12 6.16
CA THR A 139 -4.61 -0.78 5.98
C THR A 139 -4.47 -1.57 4.68
N SER A 140 -4.96 -2.81 4.68
CA SER A 140 -5.21 -3.52 3.42
C SER A 140 -6.59 -3.15 2.88
N GLU A 141 -6.79 -3.28 1.58
CA GLU A 141 -8.08 -3.03 0.93
C GLU A 141 -9.04 -4.20 1.16
N GLN A 142 -8.53 -5.44 1.01
CA GLN A 142 -9.33 -6.67 1.00
C GLN A 142 -8.43 -7.90 1.14
N GLY A 143 -9.01 -9.11 1.03
CA GLY A 143 -8.26 -10.36 0.96
C GLY A 143 -7.46 -10.54 -0.33
N SER A 144 -6.62 -11.57 -0.36
CA SER A 144 -5.74 -11.90 -1.49
C SER A 144 -6.52 -12.24 -2.77
N GLN A 145 -5.82 -12.35 -3.90
CA GLN A 145 -6.43 -12.78 -5.17
C GLN A 145 -6.49 -14.31 -5.37
N PHE A 146 -6.15 -15.08 -4.35
CA PHE A 146 -6.40 -16.52 -4.38
C PHE A 146 -7.90 -16.82 -4.30
N PRO A 147 -8.36 -17.96 -4.87
CA PRO A 147 -9.75 -18.39 -4.82
C PRO A 147 -10.31 -18.39 -3.39
N GLY A 148 -11.56 -17.94 -3.24
CA GLY A 148 -12.22 -17.89 -1.94
C GLY A 148 -11.91 -16.65 -1.10
N ASN A 149 -11.12 -15.71 -1.62
CA ASN A 149 -10.78 -14.46 -0.93
C ASN A 149 -11.40 -13.25 -1.64
N LYS A 150 -10.61 -12.44 -2.34
CA LYS A 150 -11.08 -11.27 -3.09
C LYS A 150 -12.35 -11.61 -3.92
N TRP A 151 -13.28 -10.65 -3.99
CA TRP A 151 -14.60 -10.76 -4.63
C TRP A 151 -15.61 -11.66 -3.92
N THR A 152 -15.32 -12.12 -2.72
CA THR A 152 -16.29 -12.87 -1.91
C THR A 152 -16.71 -12.09 -0.68
N ASN A 153 -17.89 -12.42 -0.12
CA ASN A 153 -18.37 -11.86 1.15
C ASN A 153 -17.96 -12.70 2.37
N TRP A 154 -17.04 -13.63 2.19
CA TRP A 154 -16.48 -14.42 3.27
C TRP A 154 -15.44 -13.61 4.04
N ASN A 155 -15.16 -14.02 5.28
CA ASN A 155 -14.17 -13.35 6.11
C ASN A 155 -12.81 -13.17 5.40
N THR A 156 -12.36 -14.19 4.68
CA THR A 156 -11.12 -14.16 3.89
C THR A 156 -11.13 -13.13 2.74
N GLY A 157 -12.31 -12.68 2.31
CA GLY A 157 -12.47 -11.68 1.27
C GLY A 157 -12.61 -10.25 1.77
N ILE A 158 -13.21 -10.08 2.96
CA ILE A 158 -13.57 -8.75 3.49
C ILE A 158 -12.78 -8.33 4.72
N HIS A 159 -12.06 -9.24 5.36
CA HIS A 159 -11.22 -8.93 6.51
C HIS A 159 -9.99 -8.12 6.05
N THR A 160 -9.81 -6.95 6.65
CA THR A 160 -8.69 -6.05 6.37
C THR A 160 -7.85 -5.83 7.62
N ALA A 161 -6.56 -5.59 7.43
CA ALA A 161 -5.68 -5.17 8.50
C ALA A 161 -5.83 -3.65 8.73
N LEU A 162 -5.68 -3.22 9.97
CA LEU A 162 -5.54 -1.81 10.32
C LEU A 162 -4.48 -1.67 11.41
N LEU A 163 -3.42 -0.94 11.11
CA LEU A 163 -2.37 -0.57 12.05
C LEU A 163 -2.31 0.95 12.17
N ALA A 164 -2.15 1.47 13.38
CA ALA A 164 -2.00 2.88 13.63
C ALA A 164 -0.66 3.14 14.36
N ARG A 165 0.07 4.16 13.92
CA ARG A 165 1.32 4.58 14.53
C ARG A 165 1.32 6.09 14.71
N TRP A 166 1.45 6.55 15.95
CA TRP A 166 1.62 7.96 16.29
C TRP A 166 2.53 8.08 17.50
N PRO A 167 3.83 8.28 17.29
CA PRO A 167 4.80 8.29 18.40
C PRO A 167 4.44 9.29 19.49
N ASN A 168 4.51 8.86 20.74
CA ASN A 168 4.17 9.61 21.94
C ASN A 168 2.67 9.94 22.16
N HIS A 169 1.77 9.47 21.29
CA HIS A 169 0.32 9.71 21.41
C HIS A 169 -0.47 8.40 21.58
N ILE A 170 -0.04 7.34 20.91
CA ILE A 170 -0.63 5.99 21.04
C ILE A 170 0.48 4.99 21.37
N THR A 171 0.17 4.01 22.22
CA THR A 171 1.04 2.90 22.65
C THR A 171 0.59 1.60 22.05
#